data_ccc07a3ed409abff18f33690dcc13be4
#
_entry.id   ccc07a3ed409abff18f33690dcc13be4
#
_cell.length_a   1.000
_cell.length_b   1.000
_cell.length_c   1.000
_cell.angle_alpha   90.00
_cell.angle_beta   90.00
_cell.angle_gamma   90.00
#
_symmetry.space_group_name_H-M   'P 1'
#
loop_
_entity.id
_entity.type
_entity.pdbx_description
1 polymer ?
#
loop_
_entity_poly.entity_id
_entity_poly.type
_entity_poly.pdbx_seq_one_letter_code
_entity_poly.pdbx_strand_id
1 'polypeptide(L)'
;MTPVSTRDRLVPMSLTQRQTSILKHIVEEYIDTAKPVGSETLDNKYNLGVSPATLRNEMSALTESGFLKQVHTSAGRTPTPLALRYYVTNIMEPKNLSVTDEVKIKEKVWDHRGQFERTMRDATADLAQRSKSLAIASDDQGDIFYAGAANLLDMEEFFDVELMQKVLMLLDHFEYLNQIF
;
A
#
# COMPACT_ATOMS: atom_id res chain seq x y z
N MET A 1 3.17 -9.74 -34.79
CA MET A 1 3.99 -10.01 -33.60
C MET A 1 3.60 -8.94 -32.58
N THR A 2 2.72 -9.29 -31.67
CA THR A 2 2.26 -8.42 -30.58
C THR A 2 3.35 -8.39 -29.50
N PRO A 3 3.76 -7.22 -28.97
CA PRO A 3 4.71 -7.17 -27.88
C PRO A 3 4.06 -7.72 -26.61
N VAL A 4 4.67 -8.76 -26.06
CA VAL A 4 4.31 -9.33 -24.76
C VAL A 4 4.59 -8.27 -23.71
N SER A 5 3.53 -7.82 -23.07
CA SER A 5 3.57 -6.85 -21.96
C SER A 5 4.48 -7.34 -20.84
N THR A 6 5.40 -6.51 -20.42
CA THR A 6 6.35 -6.76 -19.32
C THR A 6 5.67 -6.96 -17.95
N ARG A 7 4.33 -6.86 -17.90
CA ARG A 7 3.51 -7.07 -16.69
C ARG A 7 3.39 -8.54 -16.26
N ASP A 8 3.72 -9.52 -17.13
CA ASP A 8 3.45 -10.95 -16.89
C ASP A 8 4.62 -11.76 -16.29
N ARG A 9 5.68 -11.12 -15.82
CA ARG A 9 6.86 -11.87 -15.27
C ARG A 9 7.04 -11.83 -13.76
N LEU A 10 6.02 -11.53 -13.01
CA LEU A 10 6.04 -11.80 -11.55
C LEU A 10 5.11 -12.97 -11.27
N VAL A 11 5.62 -14.18 -11.55
CA VAL A 11 4.98 -15.42 -11.12
C VAL A 11 4.77 -15.33 -9.62
N PRO A 12 3.54 -15.46 -9.13
CA PRO A 12 3.32 -15.57 -7.71
C PRO A 12 3.90 -16.93 -7.27
N MET A 13 5.01 -16.91 -6.53
CA MET A 13 5.27 -18.01 -5.64
C MET A 13 4.05 -18.09 -4.73
N SER A 14 3.29 -19.18 -4.84
CA SER A 14 2.10 -19.37 -4.03
C SER A 14 2.54 -19.51 -2.58
N LEU A 15 2.32 -18.47 -1.79
CA LEU A 15 2.56 -18.54 -0.36
C LEU A 15 1.64 -19.58 0.27
N THR A 16 2.16 -20.29 1.24
CA THR A 16 1.31 -21.16 2.06
C THR A 16 0.29 -20.32 2.84
N GLN A 17 -0.81 -20.93 3.26
CA GLN A 17 -1.80 -20.26 4.10
C GLN A 17 -1.19 -19.58 5.33
N ARG A 18 -0.20 -20.22 5.96
CA ARG A 18 0.53 -19.68 7.11
C ARG A 18 1.36 -18.47 6.72
N GLN A 19 2.11 -18.54 5.64
CA GLN A 19 2.91 -17.42 5.14
C GLN A 19 2.04 -16.23 4.75
N THR A 20 0.90 -16.48 4.11
CA THR A 20 -0.08 -15.45 3.78
C THR A 20 -0.61 -14.76 5.03
N SER A 21 -0.96 -15.53 6.08
CA SER A 21 -1.42 -14.97 7.35
C SER A 21 -0.33 -14.15 8.05
N ILE A 22 0.91 -14.64 8.10
CA ILE A 22 2.04 -13.93 8.69
C ILE A 22 2.33 -12.63 7.91
N LEU A 23 2.36 -12.71 6.58
CA LEU A 23 2.58 -11.56 5.71
C LEU A 23 1.49 -10.49 5.89
N LYS A 24 0.23 -10.91 5.98
CA LYS A 24 -0.90 -10.03 6.27
C LYS A 24 -0.63 -9.18 7.51
N HIS A 25 -0.34 -9.81 8.63
CA HIS A 25 -0.16 -9.10 9.90
C HIS A 25 1.13 -8.26 9.92
N ILE A 26 2.19 -8.67 9.21
CA ILE A 26 3.38 -7.84 9.07
C ILE A 26 3.07 -6.57 8.26
N VAL A 27 2.31 -6.68 7.17
CA VAL A 27 1.93 -5.52 6.35
C VAL A 27 1.01 -4.59 7.14
N GLU A 28 -0.02 -5.12 7.79
CA GLU A 28 -0.94 -4.34 8.61
C GLU A 28 -0.21 -3.60 9.74
N GLU A 29 0.65 -4.29 10.49
CA GLU A 29 1.43 -3.69 11.57
C GLU A 29 2.40 -2.61 11.05
N TYR A 30 3.00 -2.85 9.89
CA TYR A 30 3.89 -1.87 9.27
C TYR A 30 3.13 -0.64 8.78
N ILE A 31 1.95 -0.79 8.21
CA ILE A 31 1.09 0.33 7.79
C ILE A 31 0.69 1.17 9.01
N ASP A 32 0.38 0.53 10.14
CA ASP A 32 -0.06 1.22 11.35
C ASP A 32 1.09 1.93 12.09
N THR A 33 2.32 1.39 12.01
CA THR A 33 3.41 1.84 12.90
C THR A 33 4.63 2.40 12.17
N ALA A 34 4.74 2.17 10.87
CA ALA A 34 5.92 2.45 10.04
C ALA A 34 7.24 1.83 10.58
N LYS A 35 7.15 0.87 11.52
CA LYS A 35 8.30 0.26 12.20
C LYS A 35 8.54 -1.17 11.74
N PRO A 36 9.81 -1.65 11.72
CA PRO A 36 10.09 -3.04 11.43
C PRO A 36 9.39 -3.98 12.42
N VAL A 37 8.76 -5.02 11.91
CA VAL A 37 7.95 -5.96 12.69
C VAL A 37 8.78 -7.17 13.12
N GLY A 38 8.85 -7.41 14.43
CA GLY A 38 9.53 -8.56 15.03
C GLY A 38 8.61 -9.77 15.22
N SER A 39 9.21 -10.97 15.35
CA SER A 39 8.45 -12.18 15.68
C SER A 39 7.75 -12.10 17.04
N GLU A 40 8.33 -11.39 18.00
CA GLU A 40 7.73 -11.18 19.30
C GLU A 40 6.50 -10.27 19.24
N THR A 41 6.54 -9.23 18.40
CA THR A 41 5.38 -8.37 18.17
C THR A 41 4.22 -9.17 17.57
N LEU A 42 4.52 -10.04 16.59
CA LEU A 42 3.52 -10.90 15.97
C LEU A 42 2.91 -11.90 16.95
N ASP A 43 3.75 -12.54 17.77
CA ASP A 43 3.30 -13.51 18.77
C ASP A 43 2.41 -12.86 19.81
N ASN A 44 2.86 -11.73 20.36
CA ASN A 44 2.13 -11.03 21.45
C ASN A 44 0.81 -10.41 20.96
N LYS A 45 0.75 -9.87 19.75
CA LYS A 45 -0.39 -9.09 19.27
C LYS A 45 -1.44 -9.95 18.57
N TYR A 46 -1.01 -10.98 17.82
CA TYR A 46 -1.90 -11.68 16.91
C TYR A 46 -2.16 -13.15 17.25
N ASN A 47 -1.42 -13.73 18.18
CA ASN A 47 -1.59 -15.13 18.62
C ASN A 47 -1.82 -16.11 17.46
N LEU A 48 -0.85 -16.20 16.54
CA LEU A 48 -0.99 -16.95 15.28
C LEU A 48 -0.97 -18.49 15.45
N GLY A 49 -0.98 -18.98 16.69
CA GLY A 49 -1.02 -20.40 17.00
C GLY A 49 0.26 -21.16 16.65
N VAL A 50 1.38 -20.47 16.48
CA VAL A 50 2.69 -21.05 16.16
C VAL A 50 3.76 -20.49 17.10
N SER A 51 4.83 -21.26 17.34
CA SER A 51 5.91 -20.80 18.23
C SER A 51 6.69 -19.62 17.64
N PRO A 52 7.32 -18.78 18.49
CA PRO A 52 8.20 -17.70 18.02
C PRO A 52 9.35 -18.20 17.11
N ALA A 53 9.84 -19.40 17.34
CA ALA A 53 10.83 -20.03 16.46
C ALA A 53 10.26 -20.32 15.07
N THR A 54 9.02 -20.82 14.99
CA THR A 54 8.33 -21.04 13.72
C THR A 54 8.09 -19.71 12.99
N LEU A 55 7.65 -18.66 13.71
CA LEU A 55 7.47 -17.33 13.14
C LEU A 55 8.77 -16.80 12.52
N ARG A 56 9.90 -16.94 13.22
CA ARG A 56 11.23 -16.54 12.68
C ARG A 56 11.58 -17.28 11.41
N ASN A 57 11.34 -18.59 11.37
CA ASN A 57 11.61 -19.41 10.18
C ASN A 57 10.75 -19.00 8.98
N GLU A 58 9.46 -18.79 9.18
CA GLU A 58 8.55 -18.33 8.12
C GLU A 58 8.91 -16.91 7.65
N MET A 59 9.24 -16.00 8.57
CA MET A 59 9.72 -14.65 8.22
C MET A 59 11.04 -14.72 7.43
N SER A 60 11.93 -15.69 7.72
CA SER A 60 13.14 -15.90 6.95
C SER A 60 12.84 -16.39 5.53
N ALA A 61 11.95 -17.36 5.39
CA ALA A 61 11.49 -17.84 4.09
C ALA A 61 10.83 -16.72 3.25
N LEU A 62 10.02 -15.87 3.88
CA LEU A 62 9.42 -14.70 3.24
C LEU A 62 10.49 -13.66 2.84
N THR A 63 11.59 -13.56 3.58
CA THR A 63 12.72 -12.68 3.22
C THR A 63 13.50 -13.24 2.03
N GLU A 64 13.77 -14.54 2.02
CA GLU A 64 14.42 -15.23 0.90
C GLU A 64 13.59 -15.15 -0.39
N SER A 65 12.27 -15.20 -0.25
CA SER A 65 11.32 -15.05 -1.37
C SER A 65 11.10 -13.59 -1.80
N GLY A 66 11.76 -12.62 -1.17
CA GLY A 66 11.69 -11.20 -1.54
C GLY A 66 10.45 -10.45 -1.04
N PHE A 67 9.58 -11.07 -0.26
CA PHE A 67 8.43 -10.38 0.34
C PHE A 67 8.81 -9.47 1.51
N LEU A 68 9.82 -9.86 2.26
CA LEU A 68 10.31 -9.08 3.39
C LEU A 68 11.77 -8.68 3.18
N LYS A 69 12.16 -7.60 3.84
CA LYS A 69 13.58 -7.22 3.96
C LYS A 69 13.94 -7.00 5.43
N GLN A 70 15.16 -7.31 5.78
CA GLN A 70 15.74 -7.04 7.08
C GLN A 70 16.66 -5.84 6.96
N VAL A 71 16.39 -4.78 7.73
CA VAL A 71 17.18 -3.53 7.66
C VAL A 71 18.50 -3.69 8.41
N HIS A 72 18.46 -4.37 9.58
CA HIS A 72 19.63 -4.69 10.41
C HIS A 72 19.45 -6.06 11.05
N THR A 73 20.56 -6.71 11.44
CA THR A 73 20.57 -8.09 11.97
C THR A 73 19.70 -8.28 13.22
N SER A 74 19.56 -7.25 14.05
CA SER A 74 18.73 -7.24 15.28
C SER A 74 17.35 -6.61 15.07
N ALA A 75 17.10 -6.01 13.90
CA ALA A 75 15.83 -5.38 13.60
C ALA A 75 14.78 -6.41 13.15
N GLY A 76 13.51 -6.09 13.35
CA GLY A 76 12.41 -6.79 12.71
C GLY A 76 12.53 -6.76 11.17
N ARG A 77 11.48 -7.14 10.50
CA ARG A 77 11.42 -7.13 9.04
C ARG A 77 10.40 -6.11 8.56
N THR A 78 10.66 -5.51 7.40
CA THR A 78 9.73 -4.60 6.74
C THR A 78 9.24 -5.23 5.44
N PRO A 79 7.98 -4.97 5.03
CA PRO A 79 7.47 -5.42 3.74
C PRO A 79 8.23 -4.74 2.59
N THR A 80 8.38 -5.46 1.49
CA THR A 80 8.90 -4.94 0.23
C THR A 80 7.74 -4.44 -0.64
N PRO A 81 8.01 -3.70 -1.74
CA PRO A 81 6.96 -3.37 -2.72
C PRO A 81 6.22 -4.60 -3.25
N LEU A 82 6.91 -5.74 -3.38
CA LEU A 82 6.29 -7.01 -3.76
C LEU A 82 5.26 -7.47 -2.73
N ALA A 83 5.58 -7.37 -1.44
CA ALA A 83 4.67 -7.73 -0.35
C ALA A 83 3.43 -6.83 -0.32
N LEU A 84 3.62 -5.52 -0.46
CA LEU A 84 2.52 -4.56 -0.47
C LEU A 84 1.58 -4.80 -1.66
N ARG A 85 2.14 -5.04 -2.85
CA ARG A 85 1.35 -5.40 -4.03
C ARG A 85 0.59 -6.72 -3.83
N TYR A 86 1.25 -7.74 -3.30
CA TYR A 86 0.61 -9.02 -3.01
C TYR A 86 -0.52 -8.87 -1.99
N TYR A 87 -0.32 -8.07 -0.94
CA TYR A 87 -1.33 -7.78 0.06
C TYR A 87 -2.57 -7.15 -0.57
N VAL A 88 -2.41 -6.09 -1.35
CA VAL A 88 -3.53 -5.39 -2.01
C VAL A 88 -4.28 -6.30 -2.98
N THR A 89 -3.55 -7.15 -3.72
CA THR A 89 -4.15 -7.95 -4.79
C THR A 89 -4.80 -9.24 -4.28
N ASN A 90 -4.24 -9.85 -3.23
CA ASN A 90 -4.61 -11.22 -2.84
C ASN A 90 -5.13 -11.34 -1.39
N ILE A 91 -4.85 -10.38 -0.51
CA ILE A 91 -5.15 -10.51 0.92
C ILE A 91 -6.19 -9.47 1.38
N MET A 92 -6.03 -8.23 0.92
CA MET A 92 -6.87 -7.13 1.37
C MET A 92 -8.32 -7.33 0.94
N GLU A 93 -9.22 -7.29 1.90
CA GLU A 93 -10.66 -7.32 1.63
C GLU A 93 -11.17 -5.89 1.40
N PRO A 94 -11.95 -5.65 0.33
CA PRO A 94 -12.59 -4.35 0.13
C PRO A 94 -13.48 -4.00 1.32
N LYS A 95 -13.27 -2.82 1.90
CA LYS A 95 -14.21 -2.28 2.89
C LYS A 95 -15.42 -1.72 2.15
N ASN A 96 -16.61 -2.21 2.47
CA ASN A 96 -17.84 -1.63 1.96
C ASN A 96 -18.01 -0.21 2.51
N LEU A 97 -18.31 0.72 1.63
CA LEU A 97 -18.71 2.07 2.03
C LEU A 97 -20.05 2.01 2.76
N SER A 98 -20.28 2.96 3.68
CA SER A 98 -21.63 3.14 4.22
C SER A 98 -22.57 3.55 3.08
N VAL A 99 -23.83 3.16 3.15
CA VAL A 99 -24.85 3.54 2.16
C VAL A 99 -24.88 5.07 1.96
N THR A 100 -24.76 5.81 3.05
CA THR A 100 -24.72 7.29 3.02
C THR A 100 -23.51 7.82 2.26
N ASP A 101 -22.34 7.19 2.41
CA ASP A 101 -21.13 7.60 1.71
C ASP A 101 -21.19 7.22 0.24
N GLU A 102 -21.71 6.04 -0.05
CA GLU A 102 -21.93 5.58 -1.43
C GLU A 102 -22.84 6.54 -2.20
N VAL A 103 -23.96 6.95 -1.59
CA VAL A 103 -24.91 7.90 -2.20
C VAL A 103 -24.23 9.25 -2.44
N LYS A 104 -23.53 9.81 -1.45
CA LYS A 104 -22.82 11.09 -1.60
C LYS A 104 -21.78 11.07 -2.71
N ILE A 105 -21.03 9.97 -2.83
CA ILE A 105 -20.03 9.83 -3.90
C ILE A 105 -20.73 9.75 -5.26
N LYS A 106 -21.78 8.94 -5.37
CA LYS A 106 -22.57 8.81 -6.63
C LYS A 106 -23.17 10.14 -7.06
N GLU A 107 -23.74 10.92 -6.14
CA GLU A 107 -24.28 12.25 -6.44
C GLU A 107 -23.20 13.17 -6.99
N LYS A 108 -22.03 13.27 -6.33
CA LYS A 108 -20.93 14.10 -6.82
C LYS A 108 -20.42 13.69 -8.20
N VAL A 109 -20.23 12.40 -8.43
CA VAL A 109 -19.79 11.87 -9.72
C VAL A 109 -20.84 12.14 -10.80
N TRP A 110 -22.13 12.01 -10.48
CA TRP A 110 -23.21 12.25 -11.41
C TRP A 110 -23.34 13.71 -11.82
N ASP A 111 -23.16 14.65 -10.88
CA ASP A 111 -23.22 16.09 -11.14
C ASP A 111 -22.12 16.56 -12.10
N HIS A 112 -20.97 15.85 -12.14
CA HIS A 112 -19.81 16.21 -12.95
C HIS A 112 -19.58 15.28 -14.16
N ARG A 113 -20.53 14.42 -14.53
CA ARG A 113 -20.39 13.40 -15.59
C ARG A 113 -19.99 13.90 -16.99
N GLY A 114 -20.05 15.21 -17.23
CA GLY A 114 -19.57 15.85 -18.46
C GLY A 114 -18.19 16.49 -18.35
N GLN A 115 -17.54 16.38 -17.18
CA GLN A 115 -16.26 17.03 -16.86
C GLN A 115 -15.34 16.01 -16.17
N PHE A 116 -14.77 15.12 -16.97
CA PHE A 116 -13.95 14.00 -16.48
C PHE A 116 -12.85 14.44 -15.49
N GLU A 117 -12.04 15.44 -15.86
CA GLU A 117 -10.97 15.95 -15.00
C GLU A 117 -11.49 16.44 -13.64
N ARG A 118 -12.62 17.12 -13.62
CA ARG A 118 -13.22 17.61 -12.38
C ARG A 118 -13.69 16.45 -11.52
N THR A 119 -14.32 15.45 -12.12
CA THR A 119 -14.74 14.22 -11.43
C THR A 119 -13.53 13.51 -10.81
N MET A 120 -12.42 13.37 -11.54
CA MET A 120 -11.21 12.74 -11.04
C MET A 120 -10.60 13.53 -9.88
N ARG A 121 -10.52 14.86 -9.98
CA ARG A 121 -10.03 15.73 -8.88
C ARG A 121 -10.90 15.60 -7.63
N ASP A 122 -12.21 15.68 -7.78
CA ASP A 122 -13.15 15.62 -6.65
C ASP A 122 -13.15 14.22 -6.00
N ALA A 123 -13.09 13.15 -6.79
CA ALA A 123 -12.97 11.78 -6.30
C ALA A 123 -11.66 11.56 -5.54
N THR A 124 -10.54 12.04 -6.09
CA THR A 124 -9.23 11.94 -5.45
C THR A 124 -9.18 12.73 -4.13
N ALA A 125 -9.78 13.92 -4.10
CA ALA A 125 -9.88 14.75 -2.89
C ALA A 125 -10.74 14.06 -1.81
N ASP A 126 -11.88 13.49 -2.17
CA ASP A 126 -12.73 12.72 -1.26
C ASP A 126 -12.01 11.50 -0.70
N LEU A 127 -11.25 10.79 -1.53
CA LEU A 127 -10.45 9.65 -1.12
C LEU A 127 -9.38 10.07 -0.09
N ALA A 128 -8.63 11.15 -0.39
CA ALA A 128 -7.61 11.68 0.52
C ALA A 128 -8.20 12.09 1.88
N GLN A 129 -9.35 12.75 1.86
CA GLN A 129 -10.04 13.21 3.07
C GLN A 129 -10.50 12.02 3.95
N ARG A 130 -11.01 10.95 3.32
CA ARG A 130 -11.53 9.78 4.05
C ARG A 130 -10.43 8.87 4.55
N SER A 131 -9.39 8.68 3.75
CA SER A 131 -8.23 7.86 4.12
C SER A 131 -7.28 8.56 5.06
N LYS A 132 -7.36 9.90 5.18
CA LYS A 132 -6.37 10.76 5.85
C LYS A 132 -4.94 10.48 5.35
N SER A 133 -4.81 10.24 4.07
CA SER A 133 -3.57 9.90 3.39
C SER A 133 -3.43 10.69 2.10
N LEU A 134 -2.26 10.63 1.48
CA LEU A 134 -2.09 11.06 0.09
C LEU A 134 -2.88 10.10 -0.81
N ALA A 135 -3.77 10.64 -1.63
CA ALA A 135 -4.47 9.90 -2.67
C ALA A 135 -3.92 10.28 -4.04
N ILE A 136 -3.70 9.28 -4.87
CA ILE A 136 -3.25 9.45 -6.26
C ILE A 136 -4.18 8.62 -7.15
N ALA A 137 -4.61 9.21 -8.26
CA ALA A 137 -5.37 8.54 -9.30
C ALA A 137 -4.75 8.84 -10.67
N SER A 138 -4.82 7.90 -11.58
CA SER A 138 -4.41 8.08 -12.96
C SER A 138 -5.52 7.62 -13.91
N ASP A 139 -5.59 8.21 -15.09
CA ASP A 139 -6.45 7.75 -16.16
C ASP A 139 -5.69 6.89 -17.18
N ASP A 140 -6.39 6.46 -18.22
CA ASP A 140 -5.82 5.67 -19.32
C ASP A 140 -4.98 6.49 -20.30
N GLN A 141 -5.02 7.82 -20.21
CA GLN A 141 -4.20 8.75 -20.99
C GLN A 141 -2.89 9.09 -20.29
N GLY A 142 -2.76 8.71 -19.01
CA GLY A 142 -1.58 8.97 -18.18
C GLY A 142 -1.68 10.29 -17.41
N ASP A 143 -2.83 10.95 -17.39
CA ASP A 143 -3.05 12.11 -16.54
C ASP A 143 -3.13 11.66 -15.08
N ILE A 144 -2.48 12.43 -14.20
CA ILE A 144 -2.39 12.13 -12.76
C ILE A 144 -3.11 13.20 -11.96
N PHE A 145 -3.92 12.75 -11.03
CA PHE A 145 -4.64 13.55 -10.06
C PHE A 145 -4.16 13.15 -8.66
N TYR A 146 -3.85 14.13 -7.82
CA TYR A 146 -3.50 13.84 -6.43
C TYR A 146 -4.11 14.84 -5.46
N ALA A 147 -4.31 14.40 -4.21
CA ALA A 147 -4.80 15.22 -3.12
C ALA A 147 -4.30 14.68 -1.77
N GLY A 148 -4.31 15.53 -0.75
CA GLY A 148 -3.96 15.13 0.60
C GLY A 148 -2.47 15.04 0.89
N ALA A 149 -1.60 15.75 0.14
CA ALA A 149 -0.16 15.77 0.42
C ALA A 149 0.15 16.27 1.86
N ALA A 150 -0.66 17.15 2.42
CA ALA A 150 -0.51 17.63 3.80
C ALA A 150 -0.73 16.50 4.83
N ASN A 151 -1.52 15.46 4.53
CA ASN A 151 -1.74 14.35 5.44
C ASN A 151 -0.45 13.53 5.69
N LEU A 152 0.55 13.64 4.81
CA LEU A 152 1.85 13.00 5.00
C LEU A 152 2.57 13.54 6.25
N LEU A 153 2.29 14.79 6.65
CA LEU A 153 2.89 15.40 7.83
C LEU A 153 2.36 14.80 9.15
N ASP A 154 1.25 14.10 9.12
CA ASP A 154 0.68 13.41 10.29
C ASP A 154 1.24 11.99 10.46
N MET A 155 2.06 11.53 9.52
CA MET A 155 2.65 10.18 9.52
C MET A 155 4.09 10.23 10.04
N GLU A 156 4.41 9.38 11.05
CA GLU A 156 5.71 9.38 11.73
C GLU A 156 6.90 9.15 10.77
N GLU A 157 6.73 8.34 9.73
CA GLU A 157 7.77 8.06 8.73
C GLU A 157 8.20 9.28 7.92
N PHE A 158 7.34 10.30 7.81
CA PHE A 158 7.61 11.53 7.06
C PHE A 158 8.08 12.71 7.94
N PHE A 159 8.37 12.48 9.21
CA PHE A 159 9.07 13.46 10.05
C PHE A 159 10.54 13.62 9.63
N ASP A 160 11.07 12.68 8.85
CA ASP A 160 12.36 12.83 8.17
C ASP A 160 12.20 13.81 7.00
N VAL A 161 12.84 14.97 7.13
CA VAL A 161 12.78 16.05 6.13
C VAL A 161 13.33 15.61 4.77
N GLU A 162 14.37 14.76 4.76
CA GLU A 162 14.97 14.27 3.52
C GLU A 162 14.01 13.33 2.79
N LEU A 163 13.33 12.45 3.52
CA LEU A 163 12.30 11.57 2.96
C LEU A 163 11.11 12.37 2.45
N MET A 164 10.65 13.36 3.22
CA MET A 164 9.56 14.26 2.80
C MET A 164 9.89 15.01 1.53
N GLN A 165 11.11 15.57 1.41
CA GLN A 165 11.54 16.25 0.20
C GLN A 165 11.49 15.32 -1.01
N LYS A 166 11.96 14.05 -0.88
CA LYS A 166 11.91 13.07 -1.97
C LYS A 166 10.48 12.77 -2.42
N VAL A 167 9.55 12.67 -1.47
CA VAL A 167 8.13 12.44 -1.80
C VAL A 167 7.51 13.63 -2.49
N LEU A 168 7.77 14.85 -2.01
CA LEU A 168 7.27 16.08 -2.66
C LEU A 168 7.86 16.22 -4.08
N MET A 169 9.16 15.98 -4.25
CA MET A 169 9.77 15.97 -5.59
C MET A 169 9.15 14.93 -6.52
N LEU A 170 8.76 13.76 -6.00
CA LEU A 170 8.06 12.74 -6.79
C LEU A 170 6.68 13.24 -7.23
N LEU A 171 5.97 13.99 -6.40
CA LEU A 171 4.68 14.59 -6.74
C LEU A 171 4.81 15.75 -7.75
N ASP A 172 5.93 16.47 -7.74
CA ASP A 172 6.20 17.53 -8.71
C ASP A 172 6.59 16.98 -10.09
N HIS A 173 7.04 15.74 -10.17
CA HIS A 173 7.48 15.07 -11.39
C HIS A 173 6.58 13.88 -11.74
N PHE A 174 5.40 14.15 -12.26
CA PHE A 174 4.37 13.13 -12.60
C PHE A 174 4.85 12.02 -13.54
N GLU A 175 5.84 12.30 -14.39
CA GLU A 175 6.44 11.30 -15.27
C GLU A 175 7.04 10.09 -14.52
N TYR A 176 7.51 10.28 -13.29
CA TYR A 176 7.97 9.18 -12.45
C TYR A 176 6.82 8.37 -11.85
N LEU A 177 5.70 9.01 -11.55
CA LEU A 177 4.51 8.32 -11.03
C LEU A 177 3.90 7.39 -12.09
N ASN A 178 3.90 7.78 -13.36
CA ASN A 178 3.44 6.94 -14.49
C ASN A 178 4.25 5.64 -14.67
N GLN A 179 5.44 5.55 -14.09
CA GLN A 179 6.23 4.31 -14.11
C GLN A 179 5.85 3.33 -12.98
N ILE A 180 5.11 3.80 -12.00
CA ILE A 180 4.69 3.03 -10.82
C ILE A 180 3.35 2.34 -11.09
N PHE A 181 2.48 2.98 -11.85
CA PHE A 181 1.15 2.50 -12.25
C PHE A 181 1.16 1.90 -13.66
#